data_69c78886030eb5fbf76073a1eff4d7bb
#
_entry.id   69c78886030eb5fbf76073a1eff4d7bb
#
_cell.length_a   1.000
_cell.length_b   1.000
_cell.length_c   1.000
_cell.angle_alpha   90.00
_cell.angle_beta   90.00
_cell.angle_gamma   90.00
#
_symmetry.space_group_name_H-M   'P 1'
#
loop_
_entity.id
_entity.type
_entity.pdbx_description
1 polymer ?
#
loop_
_entity_poly.entity_id
_entity_poly.type
_entity_poly.pdbx_seq_one_letter_code
_entity_poly.pdbx_strand_id
1 'polypeptide(L)'
;VASRGFQGNVHLFTQQMIDDGLKPRAMTRDIDWGIPAPFEGAEGKVIYVWGEAALGYVSAVIEHFRGGERWKDFWFGDDVFQIYTIGKDNIPFHSLIFPGQLMASGRGYHLPDQIAATEYLNWIGGDSFSKTRGVGLYCDEALRVMDAEFWRFYLLYNRPEARDVNFSWEELEKAVNGILISNVANLINRVLSFVQTHQGGVVPDVPADGEVVERLAKTVAAYEKAIDAGLLGTALRGACDLAVFGNEYFQRKRPWATKDGSAVASAAHLVKGMAILLLPYVPKFASSVLRVLRLATPTWGDLERPLAGTSVTADRVLLERIDVESIRGEVTAKGAAPSGGSPATVSFEEFSKLDVRVGVIREAA
;
A
#
# COMPACT_ATOMS: atom_id res chain seq x y z
N VAL A 1 25.02 4.27 3.58
CA VAL A 1 24.08 3.14 3.46
C VAL A 1 23.91 2.44 4.80
N ALA A 2 24.99 2.01 5.46
CA ALA A 2 24.91 1.27 6.74
C ALA A 2 24.24 2.05 7.88
N SER A 3 24.20 3.37 7.83
CA SER A 3 23.54 4.24 8.83
C SER A 3 22.07 4.54 8.52
N ARG A 4 21.55 4.11 7.35
CA ARG A 4 20.16 4.30 6.95
C ARG A 4 19.32 3.10 7.34
N GLY A 5 18.10 3.34 7.79
CA GLY A 5 17.16 2.29 8.21
C GLY A 5 16.46 1.56 7.06
N PHE A 6 17.15 1.29 5.95
CA PHE A 6 16.57 0.60 4.80
C PHE A 6 16.02 -0.76 5.15
N GLN A 7 14.95 -1.18 4.48
CA GLN A 7 14.38 -2.52 4.61
C GLN A 7 15.47 -3.59 4.44
N GLY A 8 15.36 -4.70 5.18
CA GLY A 8 16.44 -5.69 5.28
C GLY A 8 16.97 -6.23 3.95
N ASN A 9 16.07 -6.53 2.98
CA ASN A 9 16.48 -6.99 1.63
C ASN A 9 17.22 -5.89 0.86
N VAL A 10 16.81 -4.63 0.99
CA VAL A 10 17.47 -3.47 0.37
C VAL A 10 18.87 -3.29 0.95
N HIS A 11 18.99 -3.37 2.29
CA HIS A 11 20.28 -3.24 2.97
C HIS A 11 21.26 -4.32 2.51
N LEU A 12 20.84 -5.59 2.56
CA LEU A 12 21.67 -6.72 2.16
C LEU A 12 22.13 -6.63 0.69
N PHE A 13 21.19 -6.34 -0.21
CA PHE A 13 21.50 -6.20 -1.63
C PHE A 13 22.48 -5.04 -1.90
N THR A 14 22.23 -3.90 -1.28
CA THR A 14 23.07 -2.70 -1.47
C THR A 14 24.47 -2.93 -0.90
N GLN A 15 24.58 -3.53 0.28
CA GLN A 15 25.88 -3.86 0.89
C GLN A 15 26.67 -4.83 0.02
N GLN A 16 26.01 -5.88 -0.47
CA GLN A 16 26.66 -6.85 -1.38
C GLN A 16 27.24 -6.16 -2.63
N MET A 17 26.48 -5.25 -3.25
CA MET A 17 26.97 -4.49 -4.41
C MET A 17 28.20 -3.64 -4.10
N ILE A 18 28.26 -3.06 -2.90
CA ILE A 18 29.41 -2.25 -2.46
C ILE A 18 30.61 -3.15 -2.21
N ASP A 19 30.42 -4.28 -1.54
CA ASP A 19 31.48 -5.25 -1.20
C ASP A 19 32.08 -5.90 -2.44
N ASP A 20 31.26 -6.18 -3.47
CA ASP A 20 31.69 -6.69 -4.78
C ASP A 20 32.45 -5.64 -5.62
N GLY A 21 32.45 -4.40 -5.18
CA GLY A 21 33.06 -3.27 -5.86
C GLY A 21 32.17 -2.66 -6.95
N LEU A 22 31.89 -1.35 -6.81
CA LEU A 22 31.09 -0.62 -7.78
C LEU A 22 31.87 -0.47 -9.11
N LYS A 23 31.24 -0.88 -10.21
CA LYS A 23 31.81 -0.78 -11.55
C LYS A 23 31.32 0.46 -12.28
N PRO A 24 32.14 1.10 -13.14
CA PRO A 24 31.69 2.16 -14.03
C PRO A 24 30.48 1.72 -14.84
N ARG A 25 29.47 2.59 -14.94
CA ARG A 25 28.26 2.33 -15.71
C ARG A 25 28.07 3.41 -16.79
N ALA A 26 27.87 2.97 -18.03
CA ALA A 26 27.59 3.89 -19.12
C ALA A 26 26.27 4.63 -18.86
N MET A 27 26.30 5.95 -18.94
CA MET A 27 25.14 6.85 -18.76
C MET A 27 24.51 7.24 -20.10
N THR A 28 24.93 6.61 -21.20
CA THR A 28 24.36 6.82 -22.55
C THR A 28 23.92 5.50 -23.16
N ARG A 29 23.04 5.59 -24.15
CA ARG A 29 22.56 4.45 -24.95
C ARG A 29 22.60 4.78 -26.43
N ASP A 30 22.90 3.77 -27.24
CA ASP A 30 22.91 3.82 -28.71
C ASP A 30 21.51 3.44 -29.21
N ILE A 31 20.54 4.33 -29.03
CA ILE A 31 19.16 4.21 -29.54
C ILE A 31 18.70 5.56 -30.05
N ASP A 32 17.76 5.56 -31.00
CA ASP A 32 17.32 6.76 -31.68
C ASP A 32 16.32 7.61 -30.86
N TRP A 33 15.65 6.97 -29.86
CA TRP A 33 14.64 7.62 -29.05
C TRP A 33 15.11 7.87 -27.62
N GLY A 34 15.02 9.12 -27.16
CA GLY A 34 15.40 9.53 -25.82
C GLY A 34 15.88 10.97 -25.76
N ILE A 35 16.36 11.40 -24.59
CA ILE A 35 16.96 12.72 -24.39
C ILE A 35 18.39 12.69 -24.95
N PRO A 36 18.74 13.56 -25.94
CA PRO A 36 20.09 13.61 -26.47
C PRO A 36 21.12 13.82 -25.35
N ALA A 37 22.20 13.07 -25.38
CA ALA A 37 23.27 13.17 -24.39
C ALA A 37 24.08 14.46 -24.60
N PRO A 38 24.14 15.39 -23.64
CA PRO A 38 24.81 16.69 -23.80
C PRO A 38 26.31 16.60 -23.46
N PHE A 39 26.94 15.47 -23.74
CA PHE A 39 28.35 15.22 -23.39
C PHE A 39 29.21 15.17 -24.63
N GLU A 40 30.41 15.74 -24.56
CA GLU A 40 31.43 15.62 -25.60
C GLU A 40 31.76 14.14 -25.83
N GLY A 41 31.80 13.69 -27.08
CA GLY A 41 32.01 12.30 -27.47
C GLY A 41 30.80 11.37 -27.31
N ALA A 42 29.61 11.94 -27.07
CA ALA A 42 28.35 11.22 -27.00
C ALA A 42 27.38 11.61 -28.13
N GLU A 43 27.91 12.09 -29.25
CA GLU A 43 27.11 12.51 -30.40
C GLU A 43 26.30 11.32 -30.94
N GLY A 44 25.01 11.56 -31.18
CA GLY A 44 24.07 10.53 -31.64
C GLY A 44 23.61 9.55 -30.56
N LYS A 45 24.02 9.74 -29.31
CA LYS A 45 23.56 8.93 -28.17
C LYS A 45 22.48 9.67 -27.35
N VAL A 46 21.69 8.90 -26.61
CA VAL A 46 20.72 9.41 -25.66
C VAL A 46 21.15 9.10 -24.22
N ILE A 47 20.65 9.91 -23.28
CA ILE A 47 20.85 9.63 -21.85
C ILE A 47 20.19 8.31 -21.48
N TYR A 48 20.89 7.49 -20.69
CA TYR A 48 20.33 6.29 -20.10
C TYR A 48 19.18 6.68 -19.16
N VAL A 49 18.00 6.10 -19.36
CA VAL A 49 16.77 6.45 -18.63
C VAL A 49 16.99 6.47 -17.10
N TRP A 50 17.73 5.55 -16.54
CA TRP A 50 18.04 5.53 -15.11
C TRP A 50 19.10 6.56 -14.67
N GLY A 51 19.70 7.27 -15.61
CA GLY A 51 20.53 8.43 -15.33
C GLY A 51 19.71 9.68 -15.00
N GLU A 52 18.44 9.71 -15.41
CA GLU A 52 17.59 10.89 -15.22
C GLU A 52 16.24 10.57 -14.53
N ALA A 53 15.70 9.36 -14.70
CA ALA A 53 14.35 9.01 -14.26
C ALA A 53 14.10 9.26 -12.75
N ALA A 54 15.08 8.94 -11.90
CA ALA A 54 14.95 9.18 -10.46
C ALA A 54 14.95 10.68 -10.09
N LEU A 55 15.50 11.55 -10.94
CA LEU A 55 15.40 13.01 -10.77
C LEU A 55 13.96 13.52 -10.98
N GLY A 56 13.11 12.69 -11.59
CA GLY A 56 11.67 12.93 -11.71
C GLY A 56 10.98 13.15 -10.37
N TYR A 57 11.47 12.56 -9.29
CA TYR A 57 10.95 12.83 -7.93
C TYR A 57 11.14 14.29 -7.53
N VAL A 58 12.29 14.87 -7.86
CA VAL A 58 12.56 16.29 -7.59
C VAL A 58 11.69 17.19 -8.47
N SER A 59 11.67 16.91 -9.78
CA SER A 59 10.91 17.72 -10.74
C SER A 59 9.40 17.66 -10.51
N ALA A 60 8.85 16.51 -10.11
CA ALA A 60 7.43 16.39 -9.77
C ALA A 60 7.03 17.29 -8.59
N VAL A 61 7.88 17.40 -7.56
CA VAL A 61 7.61 18.29 -6.42
C VAL A 61 7.74 19.76 -6.86
N ILE A 62 8.73 20.10 -7.69
CA ILE A 62 8.87 21.45 -8.25
C ILE A 62 7.63 21.83 -9.05
N GLU A 63 7.16 20.94 -9.92
CA GLU A 63 5.97 21.14 -10.74
C GLU A 63 4.71 21.32 -9.89
N HIS A 64 4.52 20.49 -8.87
CA HIS A 64 3.39 20.58 -7.94
C HIS A 64 3.29 21.98 -7.30
N PHE A 65 4.41 22.58 -6.91
CA PHE A 65 4.47 23.94 -6.38
C PHE A 65 4.65 25.02 -7.48
N ARG A 66 4.47 24.66 -8.75
CA ARG A 66 4.55 25.58 -9.90
C ARG A 66 5.83 26.42 -9.93
N GLY A 67 6.96 25.83 -9.56
CA GLY A 67 8.24 26.51 -9.48
C GLY A 67 8.42 27.47 -8.28
N GLY A 68 7.42 27.57 -7.39
CA GLY A 68 7.55 28.35 -6.14
C GLY A 68 8.54 27.69 -5.17
N GLU A 69 9.00 28.42 -4.15
CA GLU A 69 10.08 27.98 -3.25
C GLU A 69 9.74 26.81 -2.33
N ARG A 70 8.44 26.48 -2.11
CA ARG A 70 7.99 25.45 -1.17
C ARG A 70 8.48 24.03 -1.47
N TRP A 71 8.86 23.73 -2.70
CA TRP A 71 9.44 22.42 -3.02
C TRP A 71 10.74 22.16 -2.25
N LYS A 72 11.45 23.23 -1.84
CA LYS A 72 12.69 23.15 -1.07
C LYS A 72 12.47 22.59 0.33
N ASP A 73 11.29 22.82 0.93
CA ASP A 73 10.94 22.28 2.25
C ASP A 73 10.98 20.75 2.26
N PHE A 74 10.70 20.11 1.11
CA PHE A 74 10.69 18.66 0.94
C PHE A 74 12.07 18.08 0.59
N TRP A 75 13.00 18.90 0.09
CA TRP A 75 14.28 18.41 -0.41
C TRP A 75 15.49 18.94 0.38
N PHE A 76 15.29 19.95 1.20
CA PHE A 76 16.36 20.58 2.00
C PHE A 76 15.93 20.84 3.46
N GLY A 77 14.70 20.52 3.84
CA GLY A 77 14.22 20.70 5.21
C GLY A 77 14.88 19.73 6.17
N ASP A 78 15.08 20.17 7.43
CA ASP A 78 15.64 19.34 8.50
C ASP A 78 14.61 18.33 9.05
N ASP A 79 13.31 18.64 8.93
CA ASP A 79 12.18 17.80 9.41
C ASP A 79 11.52 17.09 8.22
N VAL A 80 12.33 16.33 7.46
CA VAL A 80 11.89 15.56 6.30
C VAL A 80 12.20 14.10 6.50
N PHE A 81 11.22 13.23 6.26
CA PHE A 81 11.42 11.79 6.20
C PHE A 81 10.91 11.25 4.86
N GLN A 82 11.82 10.75 4.03
CA GLN A 82 11.52 10.26 2.68
C GLN A 82 11.51 8.75 2.62
N ILE A 83 10.36 8.19 2.20
CA ILE A 83 10.20 6.75 1.95
C ILE A 83 10.01 6.53 0.46
N TYR A 84 10.80 5.63 -0.12
CA TYR A 84 10.69 5.19 -1.51
C TYR A 84 10.13 3.77 -1.56
N THR A 85 8.92 3.60 -2.09
CA THR A 85 8.32 2.29 -2.31
C THR A 85 8.58 1.84 -3.74
N ILE A 86 9.31 0.74 -3.89
CA ILE A 86 9.82 0.28 -5.20
C ILE A 86 9.69 -1.24 -5.36
N GLY A 87 9.85 -1.73 -6.58
CA GLY A 87 10.14 -3.14 -6.83
C GLY A 87 11.64 -3.43 -6.65
N LYS A 88 11.99 -4.67 -6.30
CA LYS A 88 13.38 -5.08 -6.00
C LYS A 88 14.40 -4.77 -7.11
N ASP A 89 14.00 -4.81 -8.37
CA ASP A 89 14.87 -4.48 -9.49
C ASP A 89 15.38 -3.05 -9.47
N ASN A 90 14.66 -2.17 -8.75
CA ASN A 90 14.99 -0.75 -8.65
C ASN A 90 15.88 -0.42 -7.44
N ILE A 91 16.25 -1.43 -6.63
CA ILE A 91 17.11 -1.22 -5.45
C ILE A 91 18.39 -0.47 -5.81
N PRO A 92 19.21 -0.90 -6.81
CA PRO A 92 20.48 -0.23 -7.09
C PRO A 92 20.30 1.22 -7.54
N PHE A 93 19.19 1.53 -8.20
CA PHE A 93 18.90 2.89 -8.66
C PHE A 93 18.54 3.84 -7.52
N HIS A 94 17.83 3.34 -6.50
CA HIS A 94 17.36 4.16 -5.38
C HIS A 94 18.30 4.15 -4.18
N SER A 95 19.09 3.09 -4.00
CA SER A 95 20.00 2.97 -2.86
C SER A 95 21.43 3.45 -3.17
N LEU A 96 21.83 3.48 -4.45
CA LEU A 96 23.19 3.86 -4.87
C LEU A 96 23.21 5.01 -5.89
N ILE A 97 22.54 4.83 -7.06
CA ILE A 97 22.69 5.78 -8.17
C ILE A 97 22.05 7.12 -7.83
N PHE A 98 20.78 7.13 -7.44
CA PHE A 98 20.06 8.36 -7.12
C PHE A 98 20.67 9.12 -5.92
N PRO A 99 20.96 8.50 -4.77
CA PRO A 99 21.68 9.18 -3.70
C PRO A 99 23.06 9.70 -4.16
N GLY A 100 23.76 8.93 -4.97
CA GLY A 100 25.04 9.35 -5.56
C GLY A 100 24.92 10.60 -6.42
N GLN A 101 23.87 10.69 -7.26
CA GLN A 101 23.57 11.88 -8.07
C GLN A 101 23.25 13.11 -7.21
N LEU A 102 22.41 12.92 -6.17
CA LEU A 102 22.08 14.00 -5.24
C LEU A 102 23.34 14.53 -4.51
N MET A 103 24.18 13.63 -4.04
CA MET A 103 25.47 13.99 -3.39
C MET A 103 26.43 14.68 -4.36
N ALA A 104 26.58 14.14 -5.58
CA ALA A 104 27.48 14.70 -6.61
C ALA A 104 27.05 16.10 -7.07
N SER A 105 25.76 16.44 -6.94
CA SER A 105 25.28 17.80 -7.24
C SER A 105 25.88 18.87 -6.36
N GLY A 106 26.38 18.52 -5.16
CA GLY A 106 26.92 19.44 -4.18
C GLY A 106 25.89 20.40 -3.56
N ARG A 107 24.59 20.20 -3.82
CA ARG A 107 23.53 21.14 -3.41
C ARG A 107 22.91 20.83 -2.04
N GLY A 108 23.31 19.73 -1.38
CA GLY A 108 22.82 19.37 -0.04
C GLY A 108 21.39 18.81 -0.02
N TYR A 109 20.95 18.15 -1.10
CA TYR A 109 19.66 17.47 -1.14
C TYR A 109 19.51 16.45 -0.01
N HIS A 110 18.32 16.37 0.56
CA HIS A 110 17.96 15.30 1.48
C HIS A 110 18.03 13.95 0.76
N LEU A 111 18.68 12.97 1.40
CA LEU A 111 18.85 11.62 0.86
C LEU A 111 17.75 10.71 1.37
N PRO A 112 17.38 9.65 0.62
CA PRO A 112 16.37 8.69 1.07
C PRO A 112 16.62 8.18 2.49
N ASP A 113 15.62 8.27 3.38
CA ASP A 113 15.69 7.74 4.74
C ASP A 113 15.34 6.26 4.76
N GLN A 114 14.30 5.89 4.02
CA GLN A 114 13.80 4.52 3.92
C GLN A 114 13.55 4.13 2.46
N ILE A 115 13.94 2.90 2.11
CA ILE A 115 13.59 2.26 0.84
C ILE A 115 12.86 0.96 1.18
N ALA A 116 11.59 0.89 0.79
CA ALA A 116 10.71 -0.23 1.00
C ALA A 116 10.55 -1.01 -0.32
N ALA A 117 11.43 -1.96 -0.56
CA ALA A 117 11.40 -2.76 -1.77
C ALA A 117 10.44 -3.95 -1.64
N THR A 118 9.64 -4.16 -2.67
CA THR A 118 8.73 -5.30 -2.79
C THR A 118 9.38 -6.36 -3.69
N GLU A 119 9.40 -7.60 -3.22
CA GLU A 119 9.75 -8.76 -4.01
C GLU A 119 8.69 -9.02 -5.09
N TYR A 120 8.85 -10.02 -5.95
CA TYR A 120 7.87 -10.27 -7.00
C TYR A 120 6.59 -10.91 -6.48
N LEU A 121 5.47 -10.38 -6.96
CA LEU A 121 4.21 -11.11 -7.02
C LEU A 121 4.14 -11.78 -8.40
N ASN A 122 4.30 -13.08 -8.46
CA ASN A 122 4.15 -13.85 -9.68
C ASN A 122 2.67 -14.22 -9.89
N TRP A 123 2.32 -14.60 -11.13
CA TRP A 123 1.02 -15.16 -11.44
C TRP A 123 0.91 -16.62 -10.96
N ILE A 124 -0.25 -17.23 -11.18
CA ILE A 124 -0.55 -18.61 -10.81
C ILE A 124 0.52 -19.56 -11.37
N GLY A 125 1.00 -20.48 -10.52
CA GLY A 125 2.03 -21.44 -10.90
C GLY A 125 3.46 -20.90 -10.93
N GLY A 126 3.66 -19.62 -10.54
CA GLY A 126 4.98 -18.98 -10.54
C GLY A 126 5.35 -18.28 -11.84
N ASP A 127 4.42 -18.19 -12.79
CA ASP A 127 4.64 -17.46 -14.03
C ASP A 127 4.80 -15.95 -13.76
N SER A 128 5.74 -15.33 -14.46
CA SER A 128 5.86 -13.87 -14.44
C SER A 128 4.72 -13.22 -15.24
N PHE A 129 4.15 -12.13 -14.71
CA PHE A 129 3.22 -11.30 -15.48
C PHE A 129 3.84 -10.89 -16.82
N SER A 130 3.09 -11.02 -17.90
CA SER A 130 3.58 -10.72 -19.24
C SER A 130 2.47 -10.22 -20.16
N LYS A 131 2.60 -8.97 -20.60
CA LYS A 131 1.69 -8.34 -21.56
C LYS A 131 1.69 -9.09 -22.90
N THR A 132 2.87 -9.40 -23.41
CA THR A 132 3.03 -10.06 -24.71
C THR A 132 2.51 -11.49 -24.74
N ARG A 133 2.55 -12.20 -23.61
CA ARG A 133 2.03 -13.56 -23.48
C ARG A 133 0.60 -13.62 -22.96
N GLY A 134 -0.01 -12.48 -22.60
CA GLY A 134 -1.34 -12.43 -22.00
C GLY A 134 -1.42 -13.12 -20.63
N VAL A 135 -0.29 -13.17 -19.89
CA VAL A 135 -0.23 -13.79 -18.57
C VAL A 135 -0.46 -12.74 -17.50
N GLY A 136 -1.50 -12.93 -16.71
CA GLY A 136 -1.86 -12.05 -15.60
C GLY A 136 -3.23 -11.42 -15.74
N LEU A 137 -3.51 -10.46 -14.88
CA LEU A 137 -4.75 -9.68 -14.83
C LEU A 137 -4.39 -8.20 -14.87
N TYR A 138 -4.97 -7.46 -15.79
CA TYR A 138 -4.79 -6.03 -15.88
C TYR A 138 -5.62 -5.29 -14.84
N CYS A 139 -5.17 -4.11 -14.46
CA CYS A 139 -5.79 -3.32 -13.39
C CYS A 139 -7.27 -2.99 -13.69
N ASP A 140 -7.57 -2.63 -14.94
CA ASP A 140 -8.92 -2.34 -15.40
C ASP A 140 -9.82 -3.62 -15.43
N GLU A 141 -9.25 -4.76 -15.72
CA GLU A 141 -9.93 -6.06 -15.65
C GLU A 141 -10.22 -6.46 -14.21
N ALA A 142 -9.23 -6.32 -13.34
CA ALA A 142 -9.36 -6.57 -11.91
C ALA A 142 -10.49 -5.74 -11.29
N LEU A 143 -10.53 -4.44 -11.62
CA LEU A 143 -11.52 -3.52 -11.08
C LEU A 143 -12.94 -3.73 -11.64
N ARG A 144 -13.09 -4.40 -12.77
CA ARG A 144 -14.40 -4.78 -13.31
C ARG A 144 -15.03 -5.96 -12.57
N VAL A 145 -14.21 -6.89 -12.09
CA VAL A 145 -14.70 -8.14 -11.50
C VAL A 145 -14.80 -8.09 -9.97
N MET A 146 -14.13 -7.13 -9.32
CA MET A 146 -14.16 -7.00 -7.86
C MET A 146 -13.84 -5.58 -7.41
N ASP A 147 -14.44 -5.13 -6.30
CA ASP A 147 -14.17 -3.80 -5.74
C ASP A 147 -12.69 -3.63 -5.39
N ALA A 148 -12.18 -2.42 -5.64
CA ALA A 148 -10.80 -2.04 -5.40
C ALA A 148 -10.34 -2.29 -3.95
N GLU A 149 -11.23 -2.19 -2.95
CA GLU A 149 -10.88 -2.42 -1.55
C GLU A 149 -10.47 -3.85 -1.26
N PHE A 150 -11.12 -4.83 -1.90
CA PHE A 150 -10.74 -6.23 -1.74
C PHE A 150 -9.39 -6.54 -2.37
N TRP A 151 -9.12 -5.96 -3.57
CA TRP A 151 -7.81 -6.05 -4.21
C TRP A 151 -6.73 -5.39 -3.35
N ARG A 152 -6.98 -4.18 -2.85
CA ARG A 152 -6.03 -3.48 -1.96
C ARG A 152 -5.73 -4.30 -0.71
N PHE A 153 -6.78 -4.82 -0.07
CA PHE A 153 -6.61 -5.66 1.12
C PHE A 153 -5.75 -6.89 0.82
N TYR A 154 -6.11 -7.66 -0.22
CA TYR A 154 -5.38 -8.87 -0.59
C TYR A 154 -3.91 -8.59 -0.93
N LEU A 155 -3.66 -7.63 -1.83
CA LEU A 155 -2.30 -7.30 -2.29
C LEU A 155 -1.41 -6.78 -1.16
N LEU A 156 -1.96 -6.01 -0.22
CA LEU A 156 -1.20 -5.49 0.92
C LEU A 156 -1.06 -6.53 2.03
N TYR A 157 -2.07 -7.36 2.28
CA TYR A 157 -2.01 -8.44 3.27
C TYR A 157 -0.96 -9.51 2.89
N ASN A 158 -0.90 -9.86 1.60
CA ASN A 158 0.05 -10.81 1.03
C ASN A 158 1.26 -10.12 0.34
N ARG A 159 1.53 -8.85 0.69
CA ARG A 159 2.65 -8.13 0.10
C ARG A 159 3.95 -8.93 0.23
N PRO A 160 4.69 -9.16 -0.88
CA PRO A 160 5.95 -9.90 -0.85
C PRO A 160 7.07 -9.04 -0.25
N GLU A 161 7.23 -9.09 1.09
CA GLU A 161 8.18 -8.24 1.84
C GLU A 161 9.57 -8.86 2.04
N ALA A 162 9.67 -10.20 1.98
CA ALA A 162 10.91 -10.92 2.25
C ALA A 162 11.30 -11.91 1.16
N ARG A 163 10.35 -12.35 0.34
CA ARG A 163 10.53 -13.31 -0.75
C ARG A 163 9.42 -13.17 -1.77
N ASP A 164 9.66 -13.67 -2.98
CA ASP A 164 8.65 -13.74 -4.02
C ASP A 164 7.45 -14.58 -3.56
N VAL A 165 6.25 -14.17 -3.96
CA VAL A 165 5.00 -14.88 -3.70
C VAL A 165 4.26 -15.10 -5.02
N ASN A 166 3.39 -16.09 -5.05
CA ASN A 166 2.53 -16.36 -6.20
C ASN A 166 1.09 -15.93 -5.87
N PHE A 167 0.41 -15.33 -6.83
CA PHE A 167 -1.02 -15.12 -6.75
C PHE A 167 -1.74 -16.46 -6.76
N SER A 168 -2.76 -16.61 -5.90
CA SER A 168 -3.71 -17.71 -6.00
C SER A 168 -5.11 -17.23 -5.64
N TRP A 169 -6.11 -17.83 -6.29
CA TRP A 169 -7.52 -17.53 -6.05
C TRP A 169 -7.95 -17.96 -4.63
N GLU A 170 -7.39 -19.06 -4.16
CA GLU A 170 -7.64 -19.61 -2.82
C GLU A 170 -7.11 -18.66 -1.72
N GLU A 171 -5.91 -18.08 -1.91
CA GLU A 171 -5.36 -17.10 -0.96
C GLU A 171 -6.14 -15.78 -1.02
N LEU A 172 -6.63 -15.38 -2.19
CA LEU A 172 -7.53 -14.22 -2.31
C LEU A 172 -8.82 -14.45 -1.51
N GLU A 173 -9.48 -15.58 -1.69
CA GLU A 173 -10.69 -15.93 -0.95
C GLU A 173 -10.44 -15.97 0.55
N LYS A 174 -9.39 -16.63 0.97
CA LYS A 174 -9.00 -16.72 2.38
C LYS A 174 -8.72 -15.36 3.00
N ALA A 175 -8.02 -14.49 2.31
CA ALA A 175 -7.74 -13.14 2.79
C ALA A 175 -9.03 -12.32 2.90
N VAL A 176 -9.83 -12.26 1.83
CA VAL A 176 -11.05 -11.43 1.81
C VAL A 176 -12.16 -12.05 2.63
N ASN A 177 -12.60 -13.28 2.31
CA ASN A 177 -13.73 -13.89 2.98
C ASN A 177 -13.39 -14.38 4.40
N GLY A 178 -12.17 -14.90 4.60
CA GLY A 178 -11.72 -15.45 5.87
C GLY A 178 -11.27 -14.37 6.85
N ILE A 179 -10.32 -13.52 6.46
CA ILE A 179 -9.73 -12.53 7.37
C ILE A 179 -10.57 -11.24 7.43
N LEU A 180 -10.76 -10.58 6.29
CA LEU A 180 -11.42 -9.27 6.31
C LEU A 180 -12.90 -9.39 6.69
N ILE A 181 -13.65 -10.32 6.11
CA ILE A 181 -15.10 -10.42 6.33
C ILE A 181 -15.41 -11.24 7.57
N SER A 182 -14.92 -12.50 7.67
CA SER A 182 -15.32 -13.41 8.75
C SER A 182 -14.69 -13.09 10.10
N ASN A 183 -13.52 -12.41 10.14
CA ASN A 183 -12.91 -11.99 11.39
C ASN A 183 -13.14 -10.51 11.67
N VAL A 184 -12.62 -9.63 10.82
CA VAL A 184 -12.60 -8.16 11.07
C VAL A 184 -14.01 -7.58 11.03
N ALA A 185 -14.70 -7.69 9.89
CA ALA A 185 -16.04 -7.11 9.73
C ALA A 185 -17.06 -7.78 10.66
N ASN A 186 -16.92 -9.09 10.90
CA ASN A 186 -17.80 -9.82 11.85
C ASN A 186 -17.67 -9.28 13.28
N LEU A 187 -16.44 -9.10 13.79
CA LEU A 187 -16.25 -8.51 15.12
C LEU A 187 -16.86 -7.12 15.21
N ILE A 188 -16.57 -6.26 14.22
CA ILE A 188 -17.08 -4.90 14.17
C ILE A 188 -18.61 -4.89 14.22
N ASN A 189 -19.25 -5.63 13.32
CA ASN A 189 -20.72 -5.69 13.26
C ASN A 189 -21.33 -6.29 14.54
N ARG A 190 -20.72 -7.31 15.11
CA ARG A 190 -21.17 -7.96 16.34
C ARG A 190 -21.14 -6.98 17.51
N VAL A 191 -20.05 -6.23 17.68
CA VAL A 191 -19.92 -5.23 18.76
C VAL A 191 -20.87 -4.06 18.55
N LEU A 192 -20.90 -3.47 17.35
CA LEU A 192 -21.77 -2.33 17.06
C LEU A 192 -23.24 -2.70 17.17
N SER A 193 -23.66 -3.85 16.66
CA SER A 193 -25.04 -4.35 16.81
C SER A 193 -25.39 -4.58 18.28
N PHE A 194 -24.46 -5.09 19.09
CA PHE A 194 -24.67 -5.30 20.51
C PHE A 194 -24.86 -3.95 21.24
N VAL A 195 -24.06 -2.93 20.93
CA VAL A 195 -24.24 -1.57 21.49
C VAL A 195 -25.62 -1.03 21.12
N GLN A 196 -26.05 -1.19 19.86
CA GLN A 196 -27.37 -0.73 19.41
C GLN A 196 -28.52 -1.44 20.12
N THR A 197 -28.48 -2.77 20.20
CA THR A 197 -29.60 -3.56 20.67
C THR A 197 -29.69 -3.70 22.20
N HIS A 198 -28.55 -3.64 22.91
CA HIS A 198 -28.48 -3.93 24.34
C HIS A 198 -27.97 -2.75 25.20
N GLN A 199 -27.44 -1.68 24.58
CA GLN A 199 -26.94 -0.51 25.29
C GLN A 199 -27.61 0.80 24.83
N GLY A 200 -28.76 0.68 24.15
CA GLY A 200 -29.51 1.85 23.66
C GLY A 200 -28.72 2.73 22.66
N GLY A 201 -27.77 2.16 21.95
CA GLY A 201 -26.94 2.87 20.98
C GLY A 201 -25.84 3.75 21.62
N VAL A 202 -25.52 3.57 22.89
CA VAL A 202 -24.47 4.32 23.60
C VAL A 202 -23.43 3.35 24.16
N VAL A 203 -22.17 3.59 23.90
CA VAL A 203 -21.06 2.83 24.51
C VAL A 203 -21.09 3.09 26.04
N PRO A 204 -21.07 2.07 26.89
CA PRO A 204 -21.07 2.26 28.33
C PRO A 204 -19.98 3.22 28.81
N ASP A 205 -20.33 4.14 29.70
CA ASP A 205 -19.42 5.14 30.26
C ASP A 205 -18.63 4.54 31.45
N VAL A 206 -17.79 3.57 31.12
CA VAL A 206 -16.92 2.85 32.08
C VAL A 206 -15.55 2.63 31.44
N PRO A 207 -14.51 2.49 32.26
CA PRO A 207 -13.16 2.20 31.75
C PRO A 207 -13.12 0.90 30.95
N ALA A 208 -12.27 0.88 29.93
CA ALA A 208 -11.94 -0.32 29.22
C ALA A 208 -11.02 -1.24 30.05
N ASP A 209 -11.14 -2.55 29.86
CA ASP A 209 -10.29 -3.54 30.53
C ASP A 209 -8.82 -3.36 30.17
N GLY A 210 -7.95 -3.44 31.17
CA GLY A 210 -6.50 -3.25 30.99
C GLY A 210 -5.89 -4.18 29.94
N GLU A 211 -6.37 -5.44 29.84
CA GLU A 211 -5.88 -6.38 28.82
C GLU A 211 -6.14 -5.91 27.38
N VAL A 212 -7.26 -5.23 27.14
CA VAL A 212 -7.61 -4.67 25.81
C VAL A 212 -6.78 -3.44 25.52
N VAL A 213 -6.66 -2.53 26.50
CA VAL A 213 -5.83 -1.32 26.38
C VAL A 213 -4.37 -1.71 26.09
N GLU A 214 -3.81 -2.64 26.84
CA GLU A 214 -2.44 -3.12 26.66
C GLU A 214 -2.25 -3.81 25.31
N ARG A 215 -3.21 -4.65 24.89
CA ARG A 215 -3.15 -5.34 23.58
C ARG A 215 -3.17 -4.33 22.44
N LEU A 216 -4.06 -3.34 22.49
CA LEU A 216 -4.13 -2.30 21.48
C LEU A 216 -2.84 -1.48 21.43
N ALA A 217 -2.33 -1.02 22.58
CA ALA A 217 -1.10 -0.24 22.66
C ALA A 217 0.11 -1.01 22.08
N LYS A 218 0.26 -2.30 22.42
CA LYS A 218 1.31 -3.17 21.87
C LYS A 218 1.18 -3.32 20.35
N THR A 219 -0.05 -3.44 19.86
CA THR A 219 -0.28 -3.54 18.40
C THR A 219 0.03 -2.24 17.69
N VAL A 220 -0.36 -1.10 18.27
CA VAL A 220 -0.05 0.24 17.71
C VAL A 220 1.45 0.43 17.61
N ALA A 221 2.21 0.17 18.68
CA ALA A 221 3.67 0.31 18.68
C ALA A 221 4.34 -0.63 17.64
N ALA A 222 3.85 -1.86 17.50
CA ALA A 222 4.35 -2.79 16.48
C ALA A 222 3.98 -2.35 15.06
N TYR A 223 2.80 -1.77 14.88
CA TYR A 223 2.32 -1.21 13.62
C TYR A 223 3.17 -0.02 13.18
N GLU A 224 3.41 0.95 14.06
CA GLU A 224 4.31 2.10 13.80
C GLU A 224 5.69 1.62 13.36
N LYS A 225 6.30 0.75 14.13
CA LYS A 225 7.61 0.17 13.80
C LYS A 225 7.61 -0.53 12.43
N ALA A 226 6.54 -1.23 12.07
CA ALA A 226 6.43 -1.90 10.79
C ALA A 226 6.28 -0.91 9.64
N ILE A 227 5.47 0.15 9.82
CA ILE A 227 5.33 1.23 8.83
C ILE A 227 6.66 1.93 8.59
N ASP A 228 7.36 2.32 9.64
CA ASP A 228 8.68 2.99 9.55
C ASP A 228 9.73 2.09 8.86
N ALA A 229 9.61 0.77 9.06
CA ALA A 229 10.45 -0.20 8.35
C ALA A 229 9.99 -0.49 6.91
N GLY A 230 8.90 0.11 6.41
CA GLY A 230 8.34 -0.17 5.08
C GLY A 230 7.62 -1.53 4.96
N LEU A 231 7.30 -2.18 6.09
CA LEU A 231 6.67 -3.50 6.16
C LEU A 231 5.14 -3.37 6.26
N LEU A 232 4.51 -2.88 5.19
CA LEU A 232 3.09 -2.54 5.16
C LEU A 232 2.16 -3.75 5.38
N GLY A 233 2.51 -4.91 4.81
CA GLY A 233 1.76 -6.14 4.99
C GLY A 233 1.88 -6.67 6.43
N THR A 234 3.06 -6.55 7.04
CA THR A 234 3.27 -6.90 8.45
C THR A 234 2.42 -6.01 9.37
N ALA A 235 2.36 -4.71 9.12
CA ALA A 235 1.49 -3.78 9.84
C ALA A 235 0.00 -4.16 9.71
N LEU A 236 -0.45 -4.45 8.48
CA LEU A 236 -1.84 -4.85 8.22
C LEU A 236 -2.21 -6.16 8.93
N ARG A 237 -1.35 -7.18 8.86
CA ARG A 237 -1.57 -8.45 9.58
C ARG A 237 -1.72 -8.23 11.08
N GLY A 238 -0.85 -7.43 11.68
CA GLY A 238 -0.95 -7.06 13.10
C GLY A 238 -2.26 -6.37 13.45
N ALA A 239 -2.76 -5.46 12.60
CA ALA A 239 -4.06 -4.83 12.79
C ALA A 239 -5.22 -5.84 12.67
N CYS A 240 -5.14 -6.82 11.75
CA CYS A 240 -6.15 -7.88 11.61
C CYS A 240 -6.15 -8.85 12.81
N ASP A 241 -5.00 -9.10 13.45
CA ASP A 241 -4.89 -9.99 14.63
C ASP A 241 -5.65 -9.42 15.84
N LEU A 242 -5.91 -8.12 15.88
CA LEU A 242 -6.82 -7.53 16.87
C LEU A 242 -8.25 -8.08 16.75
N ALA A 243 -8.69 -8.47 15.54
CA ALA A 243 -10.01 -9.06 15.36
C ALA A 243 -10.10 -10.46 15.97
N VAL A 244 -9.05 -11.25 15.85
CA VAL A 244 -8.98 -12.58 16.49
C VAL A 244 -9.06 -12.41 17.99
N PHE A 245 -8.19 -11.59 18.56
CA PHE A 245 -8.20 -11.29 20.00
C PHE A 245 -9.57 -10.74 20.46
N GLY A 246 -10.15 -9.80 19.72
CA GLY A 246 -11.43 -9.19 20.07
C GLY A 246 -12.60 -10.18 20.04
N ASN A 247 -12.63 -11.10 19.06
CA ASN A 247 -13.64 -12.16 19.00
C ASN A 247 -13.53 -13.11 20.19
N GLU A 248 -12.31 -13.54 20.54
CA GLU A 248 -12.06 -14.38 21.72
C GLU A 248 -12.41 -13.66 23.02
N TYR A 249 -11.98 -12.41 23.17
CA TYR A 249 -12.30 -11.56 24.32
C TYR A 249 -13.82 -11.41 24.51
N PHE A 250 -14.54 -10.99 23.45
CA PHE A 250 -15.98 -10.77 23.50
C PHE A 250 -16.76 -12.08 23.79
N GLN A 251 -16.28 -13.21 23.25
CA GLN A 251 -16.85 -14.54 23.53
C GLN A 251 -16.58 -14.99 24.96
N ARG A 252 -15.39 -14.74 25.49
CA ARG A 252 -15.02 -15.11 26.88
C ARG A 252 -15.81 -14.30 27.92
N LYS A 253 -15.95 -12.98 27.69
CA LYS A 253 -16.67 -12.07 28.59
C LYS A 253 -18.19 -12.25 28.56
N ARG A 254 -18.74 -12.71 27.44
CA ARG A 254 -20.19 -12.98 27.26
C ARG A 254 -21.09 -11.85 27.77
N PRO A 255 -20.93 -10.58 27.29
CA PRO A 255 -21.67 -9.44 27.83
C PRO A 255 -23.20 -9.59 27.70
N TRP A 256 -23.68 -10.43 26.76
CA TRP A 256 -25.10 -10.79 26.63
C TRP A 256 -25.64 -11.55 27.84
N ALA A 257 -24.79 -12.29 28.59
CA ALA A 257 -25.15 -13.02 29.79
C ALA A 257 -24.75 -12.28 31.08
N THR A 258 -23.54 -11.70 31.08
CA THR A 258 -22.97 -11.06 32.28
C THR A 258 -23.43 -9.63 32.48
N LYS A 259 -23.94 -8.97 31.43
CA LYS A 259 -24.26 -7.52 31.37
C LYS A 259 -23.05 -6.64 31.72
N ASP A 260 -21.85 -7.13 31.44
CA ASP A 260 -20.58 -6.46 31.73
C ASP A 260 -20.39 -5.26 30.77
N GLY A 261 -20.62 -4.06 31.27
CA GLY A 261 -20.44 -2.82 30.52
C GLY A 261 -18.99 -2.55 30.15
N SER A 262 -18.03 -2.96 30.99
CA SER A 262 -16.59 -2.80 30.71
C SER A 262 -16.17 -3.65 29.52
N ALA A 263 -16.71 -4.87 29.40
CA ALA A 263 -16.46 -5.72 28.24
C ALA A 263 -16.98 -5.09 26.93
N VAL A 264 -18.11 -4.41 26.98
CA VAL A 264 -18.67 -3.70 25.80
C VAL A 264 -17.86 -2.46 25.45
N ALA A 265 -17.52 -1.63 26.45
CA ALA A 265 -16.68 -0.46 26.25
C ALA A 265 -15.31 -0.83 25.69
N SER A 266 -14.69 -1.89 26.21
CA SER A 266 -13.42 -2.45 25.72
C SER A 266 -13.50 -2.92 24.29
N ALA A 267 -14.55 -3.68 23.93
CA ALA A 267 -14.72 -4.15 22.55
C ALA A 267 -14.96 -3.00 21.56
N ALA A 268 -15.72 -1.97 21.98
CA ALA A 268 -15.93 -0.77 21.16
C ALA A 268 -14.62 0.02 20.97
N HIS A 269 -13.79 0.12 22.02
CA HIS A 269 -12.46 0.74 21.92
C HIS A 269 -11.55 -0.01 20.94
N LEU A 270 -11.56 -1.34 21.00
CA LEU A 270 -10.80 -2.20 20.07
C LEU A 270 -11.27 -2.01 18.61
N VAL A 271 -12.60 -2.00 18.39
CA VAL A 271 -13.19 -1.76 17.06
C VAL A 271 -12.76 -0.41 16.50
N LYS A 272 -12.76 0.64 17.31
CA LYS A 272 -12.25 1.96 16.91
C LYS A 272 -10.77 1.90 16.53
N GLY A 273 -9.94 1.31 17.37
CA GLY A 273 -8.51 1.17 17.09
C GLY A 273 -8.25 0.41 15.78
N MET A 274 -8.95 -0.70 15.56
CA MET A 274 -8.87 -1.46 14.31
C MET A 274 -9.27 -0.60 13.10
N ALA A 275 -10.37 0.16 13.20
CA ALA A 275 -10.83 0.99 12.09
C ALA A 275 -9.81 2.08 11.73
N ILE A 276 -9.14 2.68 12.72
CA ILE A 276 -8.06 3.66 12.49
C ILE A 276 -6.87 2.99 11.79
N LEU A 277 -6.40 1.86 12.29
CA LEU A 277 -5.25 1.13 11.71
C LEU A 277 -5.53 0.59 10.30
N LEU A 278 -6.78 0.24 10.00
CA LEU A 278 -7.21 -0.25 8.70
C LEU A 278 -7.49 0.85 7.66
N LEU A 279 -7.63 2.10 8.09
CA LEU A 279 -7.99 3.22 7.21
C LEU A 279 -7.07 3.37 5.99
N PRO A 280 -5.74 3.21 6.07
CA PRO A 280 -4.87 3.29 4.91
C PRO A 280 -5.04 2.14 3.91
N TYR A 281 -5.58 1.00 4.35
CA TYR A 281 -5.67 -0.23 3.54
C TYR A 281 -7.04 -0.38 2.87
N VAL A 282 -8.10 -0.21 3.64
CA VAL A 282 -9.50 -0.35 3.21
C VAL A 282 -10.30 0.91 3.57
N PRO A 283 -10.00 2.03 2.88
CA PRO A 283 -10.48 3.36 3.29
C PRO A 283 -12.01 3.50 3.31
N LYS A 284 -12.74 2.92 2.36
CA LYS A 284 -14.22 3.02 2.33
C LYS A 284 -14.83 2.26 3.52
N PHE A 285 -14.38 1.02 3.74
CA PHE A 285 -14.84 0.19 4.85
C PHE A 285 -14.51 0.84 6.20
N ALA A 286 -13.24 1.17 6.42
CA ALA A 286 -12.79 1.77 7.68
C ALA A 286 -13.48 3.12 7.95
N SER A 287 -13.63 3.98 6.95
CA SER A 287 -14.38 5.25 7.09
C SER A 287 -15.84 5.03 7.43
N SER A 288 -16.47 3.96 6.92
CA SER A 288 -17.86 3.65 7.27
C SER A 288 -17.99 3.24 8.74
N VAL A 289 -17.05 2.44 9.26
CA VAL A 289 -16.97 2.09 10.68
C VAL A 289 -16.78 3.34 11.56
N LEU A 290 -15.80 4.17 11.20
CA LEU A 290 -15.51 5.41 11.94
C LEU A 290 -16.69 6.38 11.94
N ARG A 291 -17.44 6.46 10.85
CA ARG A 291 -18.68 7.26 10.78
C ARG A 291 -19.74 6.74 11.73
N VAL A 292 -19.93 5.43 11.81
CA VAL A 292 -20.83 4.79 12.77
C VAL A 292 -20.43 5.14 14.21
N LEU A 293 -19.14 5.21 14.49
CA LEU A 293 -18.57 5.62 15.78
C LEU A 293 -18.53 7.15 15.98
N ARG A 294 -19.06 7.95 15.06
CA ARG A 294 -19.03 9.42 15.06
C ARG A 294 -17.62 10.02 15.10
N LEU A 295 -16.65 9.34 14.50
CA LEU A 295 -15.25 9.74 14.38
C LEU A 295 -14.87 9.85 12.91
N ALA A 296 -15.42 10.84 12.18
CA ALA A 296 -15.22 10.97 10.73
C ALA A 296 -13.78 11.33 10.33
N THR A 297 -13.07 12.05 11.16
CA THR A 297 -11.67 12.48 10.92
C THR A 297 -10.79 12.05 12.11
N PRO A 298 -10.39 10.77 12.16
CA PRO A 298 -9.58 10.28 13.26
C PRO A 298 -8.17 10.87 13.21
N THR A 299 -7.62 11.07 14.39
CA THR A 299 -6.21 11.38 14.59
C THR A 299 -5.52 10.17 15.23
N TRP A 300 -4.18 10.14 15.19
CA TRP A 300 -3.41 9.09 15.85
C TRP A 300 -3.67 9.04 17.36
N GLY A 301 -3.85 10.22 18.00
CA GLY A 301 -4.20 10.32 19.42
C GLY A 301 -5.57 9.73 19.79
N ASP A 302 -6.44 9.48 18.82
CA ASP A 302 -7.71 8.82 19.09
C ASP A 302 -7.56 7.33 19.39
N LEU A 303 -6.41 6.72 19.06
CA LEU A 303 -6.11 5.33 19.44
C LEU A 303 -6.12 5.12 20.97
N GLU A 304 -5.67 6.11 21.72
CA GLU A 304 -5.60 6.07 23.18
C GLU A 304 -6.91 6.47 23.87
N ARG A 305 -7.74 7.33 23.21
CA ARG A 305 -8.95 7.86 23.84
C ARG A 305 -10.08 6.82 23.88
N PRO A 306 -10.68 6.54 25.03
CA PRO A 306 -11.86 5.66 25.11
C PRO A 306 -13.06 6.22 24.33
N LEU A 307 -13.98 5.33 23.93
CA LEU A 307 -15.29 5.68 23.36
C LEU A 307 -16.40 5.77 24.43
N ALA A 308 -16.05 5.76 25.71
CA ALA A 308 -17.01 5.79 26.80
C ALA A 308 -18.04 6.93 26.63
N GLY A 309 -19.31 6.64 26.80
CA GLY A 309 -20.41 7.60 26.61
C GLY A 309 -20.72 8.02 25.16
N THR A 310 -19.99 7.48 24.17
CA THR A 310 -20.20 7.85 22.76
C THR A 310 -21.42 7.16 22.17
N SER A 311 -22.29 7.94 21.52
CA SER A 311 -23.41 7.38 20.75
C SER A 311 -22.93 6.80 19.42
N VAL A 312 -23.45 5.61 19.09
CA VAL A 312 -23.20 4.89 17.84
C VAL A 312 -24.41 5.02 16.93
N THR A 313 -24.23 5.21 15.62
CA THR A 313 -25.37 5.23 14.69
C THR A 313 -25.89 3.82 14.40
N ALA A 314 -27.14 3.71 13.93
CA ALA A 314 -27.76 2.41 13.66
C ALA A 314 -27.33 1.79 12.31
N ASP A 315 -26.43 2.45 11.58
CA ASP A 315 -25.98 2.00 10.28
C ASP A 315 -25.17 0.69 10.39
N ARG A 316 -25.45 -0.24 9.51
CA ARG A 316 -24.68 -1.47 9.40
C ARG A 316 -23.49 -1.26 8.45
N VAL A 317 -22.36 -1.73 8.88
CA VAL A 317 -21.17 -1.78 8.03
C VAL A 317 -21.06 -3.17 7.41
N LEU A 318 -21.56 -3.28 6.20
CA LEU A 318 -21.62 -4.58 5.49
C LEU A 318 -20.50 -4.68 4.48
N LEU A 319 -19.83 -5.84 4.47
CA LEU A 319 -19.02 -6.33 3.36
C LEU A 319 -19.65 -7.65 2.89
N GLU A 320 -19.91 -7.73 1.60
CA GLU A 320 -20.42 -8.95 1.00
C GLU A 320 -19.28 -9.89 0.66
N ARG A 321 -19.51 -11.20 0.85
CA ARG A 321 -18.53 -12.21 0.46
C ARG A 321 -18.33 -12.19 -1.04
N ILE A 322 -17.07 -12.36 -1.44
CA ILE A 322 -16.75 -12.55 -2.85
C ILE A 322 -16.98 -14.01 -3.26
N ASP A 323 -17.50 -14.20 -4.46
CA ASP A 323 -17.55 -15.49 -5.13
C ASP A 323 -16.34 -15.61 -6.08
N VAL A 324 -15.30 -16.24 -5.57
CA VAL A 324 -14.01 -16.34 -6.29
C VAL A 324 -14.15 -17.19 -7.55
N GLU A 325 -15.01 -18.22 -7.57
CA GLU A 325 -15.23 -19.05 -8.76
C GLU A 325 -15.91 -18.25 -9.86
N SER A 326 -16.90 -17.42 -9.52
CA SER A 326 -17.52 -16.50 -10.47
C SER A 326 -16.50 -15.51 -11.05
N ILE A 327 -15.70 -14.87 -10.19
CA ILE A 327 -14.63 -13.93 -10.58
C ILE A 327 -13.62 -14.61 -11.50
N ARG A 328 -13.17 -15.81 -11.14
CA ARG A 328 -12.24 -16.62 -11.94
C ARG A 328 -12.83 -16.96 -13.30
N GLY A 329 -14.11 -17.35 -13.33
CA GLY A 329 -14.85 -17.64 -14.56
C GLY A 329 -14.89 -16.44 -15.51
N GLU A 330 -15.16 -15.25 -15.01
CA GLU A 330 -15.16 -14.01 -15.79
C GLU A 330 -13.78 -13.66 -16.37
N VAL A 331 -12.72 -13.85 -15.58
CA VAL A 331 -11.35 -13.61 -16.01
C VAL A 331 -10.92 -14.61 -17.07
N THR A 332 -11.20 -15.90 -16.88
CA THR A 332 -10.81 -16.96 -17.84
C THR A 332 -11.64 -16.93 -19.12
N ALA A 333 -12.92 -16.61 -19.05
CA ALA A 333 -13.78 -16.50 -20.23
C ALA A 333 -13.30 -15.39 -21.19
N LYS A 334 -12.72 -14.32 -20.69
CA LYS A 334 -12.13 -13.25 -21.51
C LYS A 334 -10.77 -13.62 -22.10
N GLY A 335 -9.97 -14.41 -21.39
CA GLY A 335 -8.72 -14.96 -21.93
C GLY A 335 -8.94 -15.97 -23.06
N ALA A 336 -10.16 -16.54 -23.13
CA ALA A 336 -10.60 -17.42 -24.22
C ALA A 336 -11.35 -16.67 -25.34
N ALA A 337 -11.54 -15.35 -25.22
CA ALA A 337 -12.01 -14.57 -26.36
C ALA A 337 -11.03 -14.76 -27.52
N PRO A 338 -11.53 -15.10 -28.74
CA PRO A 338 -10.65 -15.39 -29.85
C PRO A 338 -9.68 -14.24 -30.00
N SER A 339 -8.41 -14.58 -30.23
CA SER A 339 -7.41 -13.68 -30.78
C SER A 339 -7.91 -13.18 -32.15
N GLY A 340 -9.00 -12.46 -32.11
CA GLY A 340 -9.54 -11.70 -33.20
C GLY A 340 -8.58 -10.57 -33.48
N GLY A 341 -7.73 -10.79 -34.46
CA GLY A 341 -6.78 -9.87 -35.00
C GLY A 341 -5.91 -9.20 -33.93
N SER A 342 -4.62 -9.49 -33.91
CA SER A 342 -3.67 -8.61 -33.25
C SER A 342 -4.13 -7.18 -33.46
N PRO A 343 -4.28 -6.34 -32.42
CA PRO A 343 -4.50 -4.92 -32.64
C PRO A 343 -3.49 -4.53 -33.71
N ALA A 344 -3.93 -3.85 -34.75
CA ALA A 344 -3.09 -3.54 -35.89
C ALA A 344 -1.75 -3.02 -35.35
N THR A 345 -0.74 -3.87 -35.32
CA THR A 345 0.58 -3.49 -34.85
C THR A 345 1.15 -2.59 -35.92
N VAL A 346 1.29 -1.33 -35.61
CA VAL A 346 2.12 -0.45 -36.42
C VAL A 346 3.56 -0.93 -36.31
N SER A 347 4.25 -1.02 -37.43
CA SER A 347 5.67 -1.31 -37.42
C SER A 347 6.42 -0.20 -36.68
N PHE A 348 7.61 -0.47 -36.15
CA PHE A 348 8.45 0.55 -35.54
C PHE A 348 8.72 1.70 -36.53
N GLU A 349 8.83 1.39 -37.82
CA GLU A 349 9.02 2.38 -38.88
C GLU A 349 7.79 3.27 -39.11
N GLU A 350 6.59 2.76 -38.90
CA GLU A 350 5.36 3.55 -38.91
C GLU A 350 5.19 4.36 -37.63
N PHE A 351 5.54 3.80 -36.49
CA PHE A 351 5.52 4.51 -35.20
C PHE A 351 6.53 5.66 -35.17
N SER A 352 7.73 5.47 -35.73
CA SER A 352 8.77 6.50 -35.78
C SER A 352 8.43 7.72 -36.67
N LYS A 353 7.38 7.59 -37.50
CA LYS A 353 6.83 8.73 -38.30
C LYS A 353 5.89 9.62 -37.47
N LEU A 354 5.49 9.19 -36.26
CA LEU A 354 4.64 10.00 -35.40
C LEU A 354 5.50 11.06 -34.68
N ASP A 355 5.16 12.32 -34.90
CA ASP A 355 5.74 13.44 -34.13
C ASP A 355 5.05 13.50 -32.74
N VAL A 356 5.57 12.72 -31.79
CA VAL A 356 5.02 12.69 -30.42
C VAL A 356 5.67 13.82 -29.62
N ARG A 357 4.86 14.82 -29.25
CA ARG A 357 5.30 15.98 -28.46
C ARG A 357 4.61 15.99 -27.10
N VAL A 358 5.32 16.46 -26.09
CA VAL A 358 4.72 16.77 -24.79
C VAL A 358 3.81 18.00 -24.97
N GLY A 359 2.52 17.82 -24.68
CA GLY A 359 1.52 18.89 -24.74
C GLY A 359 0.86 19.11 -23.37
N VAL A 360 0.39 20.33 -23.14
CA VAL A 360 -0.44 20.67 -21.99
C VAL A 360 -1.90 20.55 -22.41
N ILE A 361 -2.68 19.69 -21.74
CA ILE A 361 -4.13 19.64 -21.94
C ILE A 361 -4.72 20.93 -21.37
N ARG A 362 -5.32 21.76 -22.23
CA ARG A 362 -5.96 23.03 -21.84
C ARG A 362 -7.45 22.88 -21.60
N GLU A 363 -8.10 21.93 -22.29
CA GLU A 363 -9.53 21.61 -22.13
C GLU A 363 -9.72 20.12 -22.42
N ALA A 364 -10.59 19.45 -21.65
CA ALA A 364 -11.09 18.12 -21.94
C ALA A 364 -12.61 18.17 -21.92
N ALA A 365 -13.25 17.72 -23.02
CA ALA A 365 -14.70 17.60 -23.15
C ALA A 365 -15.20 16.25 -22.63
#